data_32f2b197d2b205396e3cb4268b0e2cfc
#
_entry.id   32f2b197d2b205396e3cb4268b0e2cfc
#
_cell.length_a   1.000
_cell.length_b   1.000
_cell.length_c   1.000
_cell.angle_alpha   90.00
_cell.angle_beta   90.00
_cell.angle_gamma   90.00
#
_symmetry.space_group_name_H-M   'P 1'
#
loop_
_entity.id
_entity.type
_entity.pdbx_description
1 polymer ?
#
loop_
_entity_poly.entity_id
_entity_poly.type
_entity_poly.pdbx_seq_one_letter_code
_entity_poly.pdbx_strand_id
1 'polypeptide(L)'
;MPGDLHEVHTESGVMVAMRDGVRLACDVYRPAKASVPLDRAFPVLLQRTPYSKTREDLVLEALFFTSHGYVTVLQDCRARYESEGEFTKYTDEGEDGYDTMAWLAQQSWHGGKVGTYGLSYSAHTQAAAACLNPPNLGCMWLDSGGFSNAFLNACRNGGAFELRQLTWAYKEAVESREAHADPVAGEAIRSQNIFDWFKRLPWKKGHSPLQWTPGYEDYLLDIWSRETLDDYWKQIGLCAEEYYDVFSDVPQVHMSAWYDPYSRTATDNYVALSGAKKGPVSLLLGPWTHGQRAVTNSGNVDLGGSAIIDGNLAEDFNHLRLRFFDRWLKDAGNGLEDDPPVNLFVMGGGSGRKNSQQRLDHGGQWRSEQEWPLARALNTPFYLQPGGGLAPERPGGSNPPDKYLFDPEHPVPTIGGNISSGQPVMAAGGFDQRESEEFFGSGQPYLPLASRPDVLVFQTSPLADDVELTGPVTVQLWISSSAVDTDFTAKLIDV
;
A
#
# COMPACT_ATOMS: atom_id res chain seq x y z
N MET A 1 3.39 5.53 -34.40
CA MET A 1 4.58 6.42 -34.35
C MET A 1 4.46 7.20 -33.05
N PRO A 2 5.50 7.32 -32.20
CA PRO A 2 5.41 8.22 -31.09
C PRO A 2 5.14 9.62 -31.65
N GLY A 3 4.07 10.28 -31.19
CA GLY A 3 3.80 11.65 -31.53
C GLY A 3 4.91 12.55 -31.00
N ASP A 4 5.12 13.73 -31.60
CA ASP A 4 6.05 14.72 -31.06
C ASP A 4 5.67 15.06 -29.62
N LEU A 5 6.64 15.04 -28.70
CA LEU A 5 6.42 15.41 -27.31
C LEU A 5 6.03 16.90 -27.20
N HIS A 6 5.08 17.19 -26.34
CA HIS A 6 4.66 18.57 -26.07
C HIS A 6 5.59 19.22 -25.02
N GLU A 7 5.79 20.54 -25.17
CA GLU A 7 6.21 21.35 -24.03
C GLU A 7 5.13 21.39 -22.97
N VAL A 8 5.47 21.77 -21.74
CA VAL A 8 4.55 21.82 -20.63
C VAL A 8 4.40 23.26 -20.12
N HIS A 9 3.16 23.69 -19.96
CA HIS A 9 2.79 24.90 -19.22
C HIS A 9 2.21 24.50 -17.88
N THR A 10 2.61 25.17 -16.79
CA THR A 10 2.14 24.88 -15.44
C THR A 10 1.38 26.07 -14.87
N GLU A 11 0.16 25.81 -14.38
CA GLU A 11 -0.64 26.74 -13.59
C GLU A 11 -0.64 26.24 -12.14
N SER A 12 0.08 26.93 -11.25
CA SER A 12 0.24 26.51 -9.86
C SER A 12 -0.76 27.22 -8.94
N GLY A 13 -1.14 26.54 -7.84
CA GLY A 13 -1.97 27.10 -6.78
C GLY A 13 -3.42 27.36 -7.19
N VAL A 14 -3.96 26.61 -8.14
CA VAL A 14 -5.36 26.66 -8.54
C VAL A 14 -6.23 26.12 -7.41
N MET A 15 -7.08 26.97 -6.82
CA MET A 15 -7.94 26.60 -5.70
C MET A 15 -9.29 26.06 -6.19
N VAL A 16 -9.59 24.81 -5.88
CA VAL A 16 -10.83 24.12 -6.26
C VAL A 16 -11.77 24.04 -5.06
N ALA A 17 -12.96 24.62 -5.18
CA ALA A 17 -13.95 24.61 -4.11
C ALA A 17 -14.67 23.26 -4.04
N MET A 18 -14.70 22.67 -2.84
CA MET A 18 -15.50 21.49 -2.52
C MET A 18 -16.92 21.89 -2.14
N ARG A 19 -17.84 20.92 -2.05
CA ARG A 19 -19.28 21.13 -1.77
C ARG A 19 -19.55 21.85 -0.45
N ASP A 20 -18.66 21.72 0.52
CA ASP A 20 -18.72 22.34 1.85
C ASP A 20 -18.06 23.74 1.90
N GLY A 21 -17.49 24.19 0.79
CA GLY A 21 -16.83 25.48 0.65
C GLY A 21 -15.34 25.49 0.98
N VAL A 22 -14.78 24.37 1.47
CA VAL A 22 -13.33 24.22 1.62
C VAL A 22 -12.66 24.20 0.24
N ARG A 23 -11.48 24.83 0.10
CA ARG A 23 -10.77 24.89 -1.17
C ARG A 23 -9.50 24.04 -1.14
N LEU A 24 -9.33 23.19 -2.15
CA LEU A 24 -8.16 22.35 -2.30
C LEU A 24 -7.24 22.88 -3.40
N ALA A 25 -5.93 22.91 -3.12
CA ALA A 25 -4.90 23.46 -4.00
C ALA A 25 -4.46 22.44 -5.04
N CYS A 26 -4.50 22.84 -6.31
CA CYS A 26 -4.04 22.06 -7.44
C CYS A 26 -2.91 22.74 -8.19
N ASP A 27 -2.02 21.97 -8.80
CA ASP A 27 -1.16 22.39 -9.89
C ASP A 27 -1.61 21.68 -11.17
N VAL A 28 -1.82 22.48 -12.24
CA VAL A 28 -2.35 21.98 -13.52
C VAL A 28 -1.25 22.09 -14.57
N TYR A 29 -0.84 20.95 -15.10
CA TYR A 29 0.16 20.82 -16.16
C TYR A 29 -0.56 20.60 -17.49
N ARG A 30 -0.32 21.49 -18.48
CA ARG A 30 -1.01 21.47 -19.78
C ARG A 30 -0.02 21.35 -20.93
N PRO A 31 -0.32 20.51 -21.95
CA PRO A 31 0.47 20.52 -23.19
C PRO A 31 0.56 21.91 -23.80
N ALA A 32 1.76 22.30 -24.20
CA ALA A 32 2.05 23.65 -24.65
C ALA A 32 2.92 23.66 -25.92
N LYS A 33 3.02 24.81 -26.56
CA LYS A 33 3.99 25.15 -27.59
C LYS A 33 4.47 26.59 -27.40
N ALA A 34 5.77 26.78 -27.39
CA ALA A 34 6.41 28.05 -27.06
C ALA A 34 5.90 28.64 -25.72
N SER A 35 5.79 27.77 -24.70
CA SER A 35 5.27 28.08 -23.38
C SER A 35 3.80 28.53 -23.30
N VAL A 36 3.06 28.47 -24.41
CA VAL A 36 1.61 28.81 -24.46
C VAL A 36 0.81 27.50 -24.46
N PRO A 37 -0.17 27.33 -23.54
CA PRO A 37 -1.02 26.17 -23.53
C PRO A 37 -1.74 25.99 -24.88
N LEU A 38 -1.83 24.74 -25.35
CA LEU A 38 -2.56 24.44 -26.56
C LEU A 38 -4.07 24.67 -26.35
N ASP A 39 -4.68 25.36 -27.30
CA ASP A 39 -6.13 25.64 -27.29
C ASP A 39 -6.92 24.45 -27.86
N ARG A 40 -6.84 23.32 -27.15
CA ARG A 40 -7.65 22.11 -27.42
C ARG A 40 -7.82 21.29 -26.15
N ALA A 41 -8.84 20.43 -26.16
CA ALA A 41 -9.10 19.52 -25.05
C ALA A 41 -8.18 18.28 -25.10
N PHE A 42 -7.80 17.81 -23.92
CA PHE A 42 -7.00 16.59 -23.72
C PHE A 42 -7.63 15.71 -22.64
N PRO A 43 -7.44 14.39 -22.65
CA PRO A 43 -7.77 13.57 -21.50
C PRO A 43 -6.96 14.03 -20.27
N VAL A 44 -7.56 13.87 -19.10
CA VAL A 44 -6.98 14.35 -17.85
C VAL A 44 -6.45 13.19 -17.02
N LEU A 45 -5.30 13.37 -16.37
CA LEU A 45 -4.79 12.51 -15.32
C LEU A 45 -4.80 13.27 -14.00
N LEU A 46 -5.40 12.68 -12.97
CA LEU A 46 -5.53 13.26 -11.63
C LEU A 46 -4.78 12.41 -10.61
N GLN A 47 -3.92 13.05 -9.82
CA GLN A 47 -3.36 12.46 -8.60
C GLN A 47 -3.63 13.39 -7.41
N ARG A 48 -4.27 12.85 -6.37
CA ARG A 48 -4.49 13.51 -5.08
C ARG A 48 -3.55 12.92 -4.06
N THR A 49 -2.88 13.76 -3.28
CA THR A 49 -1.81 13.34 -2.36
C THR A 49 -1.80 14.11 -1.05
N PRO A 50 -1.55 13.46 0.11
CA PRO A 50 -1.28 14.18 1.36
C PRO A 50 0.20 14.56 1.52
N TYR A 51 1.07 14.26 0.54
CA TYR A 51 2.54 14.33 0.63
C TYR A 51 3.16 15.48 -0.17
N SER A 52 2.43 16.55 -0.43
CA SER A 52 2.77 17.69 -1.29
C SER A 52 2.66 17.40 -2.80
N LYS A 53 1.79 18.16 -3.45
CA LYS A 53 1.67 18.19 -4.93
C LYS A 53 2.94 18.66 -5.64
N THR A 54 3.86 19.31 -4.90
CA THR A 54 5.13 19.84 -5.44
C THR A 54 6.30 18.88 -5.21
N ARG A 55 6.07 17.67 -4.68
CA ARG A 55 7.11 16.66 -4.50
C ARG A 55 7.72 16.29 -5.85
N GLU A 56 9.06 16.28 -5.93
CA GLU A 56 9.81 16.19 -7.19
C GLU A 56 9.42 14.98 -8.04
N ASP A 57 9.27 13.81 -7.45
CA ASP A 57 8.88 12.58 -8.16
C ASP A 57 7.49 12.70 -8.79
N LEU A 58 6.52 13.33 -8.10
CA LEU A 58 5.17 13.56 -8.64
C LEU A 58 5.19 14.59 -9.77
N VAL A 59 5.97 15.64 -9.62
CA VAL A 59 6.15 16.66 -10.67
C VAL A 59 6.77 16.04 -11.92
N LEU A 60 7.81 15.20 -11.77
CA LEU A 60 8.43 14.50 -12.91
C LEU A 60 7.44 13.58 -13.62
N GLU A 61 6.61 12.84 -12.89
CA GLU A 61 5.53 12.03 -13.49
C GLU A 61 4.50 12.89 -14.23
N ALA A 62 4.08 14.03 -13.64
CA ALA A 62 3.16 14.95 -14.27
C ALA A 62 3.72 15.53 -15.58
N LEU A 63 4.99 15.95 -15.57
CA LEU A 63 5.68 16.42 -16.77
C LEU A 63 5.76 15.34 -17.86
N PHE A 64 6.08 14.09 -17.47
CA PHE A 64 6.10 12.96 -18.40
C PHE A 64 4.75 12.77 -19.08
N PHE A 65 3.66 12.62 -18.33
CA PHE A 65 2.34 12.40 -18.92
C PHE A 65 1.85 13.59 -19.72
N THR A 66 2.15 14.80 -19.26
CA THR A 66 1.74 16.02 -19.99
C THR A 66 2.47 16.14 -21.31
N SER A 67 3.76 15.84 -21.36
CA SER A 67 4.50 15.82 -22.64
C SER A 67 3.95 14.79 -23.65
N HIS A 68 3.32 13.72 -23.14
CA HIS A 68 2.65 12.70 -23.95
C HIS A 68 1.18 13.02 -24.27
N GLY A 69 0.74 14.27 -24.06
CA GLY A 69 -0.59 14.74 -24.51
C GLY A 69 -1.72 14.45 -23.54
N TYR A 70 -1.48 14.60 -22.25
CA TYR A 70 -2.47 14.67 -21.19
C TYR A 70 -2.47 16.06 -20.54
N VAL A 71 -3.58 16.47 -19.95
CA VAL A 71 -3.52 17.45 -18.88
C VAL A 71 -3.33 16.67 -17.58
N THR A 72 -2.30 17.01 -16.80
CA THR A 72 -2.06 16.35 -15.53
C THR A 72 -2.36 17.31 -14.38
N VAL A 73 -3.10 16.84 -13.38
CA VAL A 73 -3.48 17.62 -12.20
C VAL A 73 -2.97 16.93 -10.96
N LEU A 74 -2.13 17.62 -10.20
CA LEU A 74 -1.69 17.22 -8.87
C LEU A 74 -2.45 18.05 -7.84
N GLN A 75 -3.11 17.42 -6.86
CA GLN A 75 -3.88 18.10 -5.83
C GLN A 75 -3.42 17.69 -4.44
N ASP A 76 -3.19 18.67 -3.56
CA ASP A 76 -3.02 18.44 -2.13
C ASP A 76 -4.36 18.00 -1.51
N CYS A 77 -4.35 16.93 -0.72
CA CYS A 77 -5.51 16.52 0.08
C CYS A 77 -5.88 17.60 1.11
N ARG A 78 -7.11 17.53 1.62
CA ARG A 78 -7.67 18.44 2.61
C ARG A 78 -6.71 18.66 3.79
N ALA A 79 -6.55 19.91 4.20
CA ALA A 79 -5.64 20.38 5.27
C ALA A 79 -4.15 20.03 5.10
N ARG A 80 -3.76 19.56 3.92
CA ARG A 80 -2.35 19.31 3.63
C ARG A 80 -1.78 20.44 2.78
N TYR A 81 -0.56 20.87 3.10
CA TYR A 81 0.22 21.91 2.39
C TYR A 81 -0.60 23.17 2.08
N GLU A 82 -0.97 23.40 0.81
CA GLU A 82 -1.69 24.60 0.39
C GLU A 82 -3.22 24.46 0.43
N SER A 83 -3.75 23.24 0.65
CA SER A 83 -5.19 23.00 0.77
C SER A 83 -5.74 23.43 2.12
N GLU A 84 -6.96 23.96 2.12
CA GLU A 84 -7.69 24.39 3.31
C GLU A 84 -8.35 23.22 4.06
N GLY A 85 -9.04 23.53 5.15
CA GLY A 85 -9.85 22.58 5.93
C GLY A 85 -9.12 21.98 7.14
N GLU A 86 -9.68 20.91 7.69
CA GLU A 86 -9.14 20.13 8.80
C GLU A 86 -8.77 18.74 8.29
N PHE A 87 -7.69 18.16 8.82
CA PHE A 87 -7.22 16.85 8.38
C PHE A 87 -7.98 15.74 9.11
N THR A 88 -8.68 14.91 8.32
CA THR A 88 -9.22 13.64 8.76
C THR A 88 -8.66 12.54 7.87
N LYS A 89 -7.96 11.58 8.46
CA LYS A 89 -7.28 10.56 7.66
C LYS A 89 -8.29 9.67 6.93
N TYR A 90 -8.25 9.65 5.60
CA TYR A 90 -9.02 8.83 4.66
C TYR A 90 -10.49 9.21 4.45
N THR A 91 -11.18 9.78 5.43
CA THR A 91 -12.65 9.82 5.44
C THR A 91 -13.29 10.86 4.51
N ASP A 92 -12.61 11.97 4.23
CA ASP A 92 -13.12 13.01 3.33
C ASP A 92 -12.74 12.78 1.85
N GLU A 93 -11.90 11.79 1.58
CA GLU A 93 -11.28 11.62 0.27
C GLU A 93 -12.28 11.24 -0.84
N GLY A 94 -13.38 10.60 -0.49
CA GLY A 94 -14.43 10.24 -1.44
C GLY A 94 -15.14 11.47 -2.01
N GLU A 95 -15.65 12.34 -1.14
CA GLU A 95 -16.38 13.54 -1.54
C GLU A 95 -15.47 14.58 -2.21
N ASP A 96 -14.29 14.81 -1.66
CA ASP A 96 -13.28 15.69 -2.25
C ASP A 96 -12.84 15.23 -3.64
N GLY A 97 -12.67 13.92 -3.83
CA GLY A 97 -12.35 13.34 -5.13
C GLY A 97 -13.47 13.51 -6.14
N TYR A 98 -14.72 13.27 -5.71
CA TYR A 98 -15.90 13.48 -6.54
C TYR A 98 -16.01 14.95 -7.00
N ASP A 99 -15.91 15.90 -6.06
CA ASP A 99 -16.04 17.33 -6.34
C ASP A 99 -14.92 17.84 -7.24
N THR A 100 -13.70 17.34 -7.04
CA THR A 100 -12.56 17.64 -7.93
C THR A 100 -12.84 17.16 -9.35
N MET A 101 -13.35 15.94 -9.55
CA MET A 101 -13.70 15.44 -10.89
C MET A 101 -14.85 16.23 -11.52
N ALA A 102 -15.83 16.66 -10.72
CA ALA A 102 -16.92 17.52 -11.20
C ALA A 102 -16.40 18.89 -11.64
N TRP A 103 -15.42 19.45 -10.95
CA TRP A 103 -14.74 20.69 -11.35
C TRP A 103 -13.92 20.49 -12.64
N LEU A 104 -13.16 19.38 -12.75
CA LEU A 104 -12.40 19.05 -13.96
C LEU A 104 -13.29 18.99 -15.19
N ALA A 105 -14.50 18.42 -15.07
CA ALA A 105 -15.46 18.32 -16.16
C ALA A 105 -15.93 19.67 -16.73
N GLN A 106 -15.78 20.77 -15.98
CA GLN A 106 -16.17 22.11 -16.37
C GLN A 106 -15.05 22.88 -17.06
N GLN A 107 -13.83 22.34 -17.12
CA GLN A 107 -12.69 23.03 -17.69
C GLN A 107 -12.69 22.94 -19.23
N SER A 108 -12.38 24.05 -19.90
CA SER A 108 -12.36 24.12 -21.38
C SER A 108 -11.33 23.19 -22.03
N TRP A 109 -10.29 22.82 -21.27
CA TRP A 109 -9.24 21.90 -21.70
C TRP A 109 -9.53 20.42 -21.40
N HIS A 110 -10.67 20.11 -20.76
CA HIS A 110 -11.04 18.74 -20.40
C HIS A 110 -11.56 17.96 -21.61
N GLY A 111 -10.94 16.82 -21.91
CA GLY A 111 -11.23 15.98 -23.09
C GLY A 111 -12.27 14.89 -22.85
N GLY A 112 -13.10 15.00 -21.80
CA GLY A 112 -14.25 14.10 -21.55
C GLY A 112 -13.96 12.91 -20.64
N LYS A 113 -12.70 12.52 -20.43
CA LYS A 113 -12.32 11.39 -19.54
C LYS A 113 -11.23 11.80 -18.57
N VAL A 114 -11.31 11.30 -17.33
CA VAL A 114 -10.29 11.44 -16.27
C VAL A 114 -9.74 10.07 -15.93
N GLY A 115 -8.43 9.90 -15.99
CA GLY A 115 -7.73 8.77 -15.39
C GLY A 115 -7.18 9.18 -14.02
N THR A 116 -7.19 8.27 -13.06
CA THR A 116 -6.56 8.50 -11.76
C THR A 116 -5.39 7.56 -11.56
N TYR A 117 -4.37 8.00 -10.81
CA TYR A 117 -3.21 7.20 -10.49
C TYR A 117 -2.57 7.62 -9.18
N GLY A 118 -1.69 6.80 -8.67
CA GLY A 118 -0.84 7.13 -7.52
C GLY A 118 -0.61 5.98 -6.57
N LEU A 119 0.43 6.16 -5.76
CA LEU A 119 0.93 5.19 -4.78
C LEU A 119 0.32 5.46 -3.41
N SER A 120 0.03 4.40 -2.64
CA SER A 120 -0.27 4.48 -1.22
C SER A 120 -1.55 5.28 -0.93
N TYR A 121 -1.44 6.37 -0.19
CA TYR A 121 -2.56 7.25 0.09
C TYR A 121 -3.23 7.77 -1.20
N SER A 122 -2.45 8.05 -2.24
CA SER A 122 -3.00 8.44 -3.55
C SER A 122 -3.80 7.33 -4.24
N ALA A 123 -3.62 6.07 -3.87
CA ALA A 123 -4.52 4.98 -4.29
C ALA A 123 -5.78 4.93 -3.42
N HIS A 124 -5.69 5.27 -2.11
CA HIS A 124 -6.87 5.37 -1.25
C HIS A 124 -7.83 6.48 -1.72
N THR A 125 -7.30 7.64 -2.15
CA THR A 125 -8.13 8.74 -2.70
C THR A 125 -8.91 8.31 -3.94
N GLN A 126 -8.33 7.45 -4.79
CA GLN A 126 -8.98 6.91 -5.99
C GLN A 126 -10.13 5.97 -5.62
N ALA A 127 -9.87 4.97 -4.77
CA ALA A 127 -10.88 4.00 -4.36
C ALA A 127 -12.04 4.68 -3.60
N ALA A 128 -11.73 5.64 -2.73
CA ALA A 128 -12.74 6.42 -2.02
C ALA A 128 -13.67 7.18 -2.98
N ALA A 129 -13.10 7.88 -3.96
CA ALA A 129 -13.89 8.57 -4.98
C ALA A 129 -14.70 7.59 -5.84
N ALA A 130 -14.13 6.44 -6.22
CA ALA A 130 -14.79 5.42 -7.02
C ALA A 130 -16.02 4.81 -6.34
N CYS A 131 -16.08 4.77 -4.99
CA CYS A 131 -17.27 4.38 -4.24
C CYS A 131 -18.46 5.32 -4.45
N LEU A 132 -18.23 6.56 -4.89
CA LEU A 132 -19.26 7.55 -5.22
C LEU A 132 -19.57 7.64 -6.73
N ASN A 133 -18.89 6.85 -7.54
CA ASN A 133 -19.04 6.83 -9.00
C ASN A 133 -19.01 8.24 -9.62
N PRO A 134 -17.90 8.99 -9.53
CA PRO A 134 -17.82 10.37 -9.96
C PRO A 134 -17.94 10.50 -11.48
N PRO A 135 -18.38 11.69 -11.98
CA PRO A 135 -18.53 11.91 -13.41
C PRO A 135 -17.19 11.85 -14.14
N ASN A 136 -17.20 11.34 -15.37
CA ASN A 136 -16.07 11.31 -16.30
C ASN A 136 -14.85 10.49 -15.85
N LEU A 137 -14.93 9.75 -14.75
CA LEU A 137 -13.90 8.76 -14.43
C LEU A 137 -13.82 7.73 -15.55
N GLY A 138 -12.64 7.60 -16.17
CA GLY A 138 -12.42 6.76 -17.35
C GLY A 138 -11.57 5.53 -17.08
N CYS A 139 -10.63 5.61 -16.15
CA CYS A 139 -9.81 4.48 -15.70
C CYS A 139 -9.05 4.82 -14.42
N MET A 140 -8.51 3.79 -13.75
CA MET A 140 -7.76 3.94 -12.48
C MET A 140 -6.51 3.07 -12.47
N TRP A 141 -5.41 3.61 -11.92
CA TRP A 141 -4.21 2.85 -11.58
C TRP A 141 -3.93 2.98 -10.09
N LEU A 142 -4.35 1.98 -9.32
CA LEU A 142 -4.21 1.95 -7.85
C LEU A 142 -2.93 1.19 -7.50
N ASP A 143 -1.91 1.90 -7.01
CA ASP A 143 -0.64 1.32 -6.61
C ASP A 143 -0.57 1.26 -5.07
N SER A 144 -0.51 0.04 -4.54
CA SER A 144 -0.28 -0.24 -3.11
C SER A 144 -1.22 0.54 -2.18
N GLY A 145 -2.52 0.43 -2.45
CA GLY A 145 -3.55 1.13 -1.69
C GLY A 145 -4.97 0.86 -2.20
N GLY A 146 -5.94 1.68 -1.78
CA GLY A 146 -7.34 1.53 -2.15
C GLY A 146 -8.04 0.48 -1.31
N PHE A 147 -8.14 0.71 0.00
CA PHE A 147 -8.64 -0.27 0.99
C PHE A 147 -9.87 -1.05 0.52
N SER A 148 -9.73 -2.38 0.41
CA SER A 148 -10.88 -3.27 0.41
C SER A 148 -11.60 -3.17 1.76
N ASN A 149 -10.85 -3.36 2.86
CA ASN A 149 -11.33 -3.20 4.23
C ASN A 149 -10.16 -2.84 5.16
N ALA A 150 -10.09 -1.60 5.63
CA ALA A 150 -8.99 -1.10 6.46
C ALA A 150 -8.91 -1.76 7.85
N PHE A 151 -10.02 -2.28 8.37
CA PHE A 151 -10.06 -3.02 9.64
C PHE A 151 -9.46 -4.43 9.51
N LEU A 152 -9.60 -5.07 8.36
CA LEU A 152 -9.15 -6.44 8.17
C LEU A 152 -7.72 -6.56 7.62
N ASN A 153 -7.24 -5.55 6.88
CA ASN A 153 -6.02 -5.71 6.10
C ASN A 153 -5.19 -4.45 5.87
N ALA A 154 -5.27 -3.44 6.75
CA ALA A 154 -4.49 -2.22 6.54
C ALA A 154 -4.20 -1.39 7.79
N CYS A 155 -5.21 -0.79 8.43
CA CYS A 155 -5.02 -0.08 9.71
C CYS A 155 -5.00 -1.06 10.87
N ARG A 156 -5.80 -2.10 10.75
CA ARG A 156 -5.76 -3.30 11.58
C ARG A 156 -5.55 -4.52 10.68
N ASN A 157 -5.09 -5.60 11.26
CA ASN A 157 -4.92 -6.87 10.57
C ASN A 157 -5.75 -7.92 11.33
N GLY A 158 -6.99 -8.13 10.87
CA GLY A 158 -7.94 -9.00 11.56
C GLY A 158 -8.31 -8.50 12.97
N GLY A 159 -8.29 -7.19 13.21
CA GLY A 159 -8.56 -6.56 14.51
C GLY A 159 -7.30 -6.10 15.26
N ALA A 160 -6.14 -6.72 15.05
CA ALA A 160 -4.86 -6.28 15.63
C ALA A 160 -4.41 -4.94 15.02
N PHE A 161 -4.12 -3.95 15.86
CA PHE A 161 -3.74 -2.63 15.38
C PHE A 161 -2.30 -2.61 14.84
N GLU A 162 -2.14 -2.08 13.64
CA GLU A 162 -0.86 -1.98 12.95
C GLU A 162 -0.01 -0.82 13.50
N LEU A 163 1.04 -1.11 14.27
CA LEU A 163 1.90 -0.09 14.89
C LEU A 163 2.59 0.85 13.89
N ARG A 164 2.68 0.48 12.60
CA ARG A 164 3.14 1.39 11.53
C ARG A 164 2.27 2.63 11.36
N GLN A 165 1.04 2.62 11.87
CA GLN A 165 0.17 3.81 11.91
C GLN A 165 0.75 4.90 12.82
N LEU A 166 1.45 4.51 13.90
CA LEU A 166 2.11 5.43 14.83
C LEU A 166 3.28 6.16 14.15
N THR A 167 4.13 5.40 13.44
CA THR A 167 5.27 5.98 12.71
C THR A 167 4.82 6.87 11.57
N TRP A 168 3.76 6.49 10.85
CA TRP A 168 3.16 7.32 9.82
C TRP A 168 2.63 8.64 10.42
N ALA A 169 1.82 8.54 11.48
CA ALA A 169 1.25 9.72 12.15
C ALA A 169 2.32 10.68 12.64
N TYR A 170 3.39 10.16 13.25
CA TYR A 170 4.51 10.97 13.70
C TYR A 170 5.21 11.72 12.56
N LYS A 171 5.53 11.02 11.47
CA LYS A 171 6.18 11.64 10.29
C LYS A 171 5.32 12.74 9.68
N GLU A 172 4.03 12.47 9.50
CA GLU A 172 3.12 13.45 8.88
C GLU A 172 2.80 14.62 9.82
N ALA A 173 2.82 14.39 11.14
CA ALA A 173 2.65 15.43 12.13
C ALA A 173 3.84 16.40 12.15
N VAL A 174 5.07 15.91 11.99
CA VAL A 174 6.28 16.74 11.85
C VAL A 174 6.17 17.72 10.68
N GLU A 175 5.57 17.28 9.57
CA GLU A 175 5.37 18.07 8.35
C GLU A 175 3.98 18.73 8.28
N SER A 176 3.22 18.73 9.39
CA SER A 176 1.87 19.28 9.42
C SER A 176 1.83 20.80 9.42
N ARG A 177 0.70 21.36 9.00
CA ARG A 177 0.44 22.80 9.11
C ARG A 177 0.48 23.29 10.57
N GLU A 178 0.03 22.47 11.52
CA GLU A 178 0.10 22.75 12.96
C GLU A 178 1.56 22.95 13.41
N ALA A 179 2.45 22.01 13.04
CA ALA A 179 3.87 22.07 13.38
C ALA A 179 4.61 23.24 12.70
N HIS A 180 4.15 23.66 11.49
CA HIS A 180 4.74 24.80 10.80
C HIS A 180 4.19 26.15 11.29
N ALA A 181 2.94 26.21 11.73
CA ALA A 181 2.30 27.42 12.23
C ALA A 181 2.81 27.83 13.62
N ASP A 182 3.23 26.86 14.44
CA ASP A 182 3.83 27.09 15.75
C ASP A 182 5.28 26.56 15.79
N PRO A 183 6.30 27.44 15.67
CA PRO A 183 7.71 27.02 15.70
C PRO A 183 8.12 26.29 16.98
N VAL A 184 7.49 26.57 18.13
CA VAL A 184 7.78 25.90 19.40
C VAL A 184 7.24 24.47 19.37
N ALA A 185 6.01 24.27 18.96
CA ALA A 185 5.42 22.96 18.78
C ALA A 185 6.18 22.14 17.71
N GLY A 186 6.53 22.76 16.59
CA GLY A 186 7.29 22.14 15.52
C GLY A 186 8.68 21.68 15.96
N GLU A 187 9.41 22.47 16.76
CA GLU A 187 10.68 22.05 17.31
C GLU A 187 10.51 20.95 18.36
N ALA A 188 9.49 21.06 19.21
CA ALA A 188 9.21 20.07 20.23
C ALA A 188 8.91 18.69 19.64
N ILE A 189 8.10 18.60 18.55
CA ILE A 189 7.82 17.31 17.89
C ILE A 189 9.05 16.78 17.13
N ARG A 190 9.81 17.63 16.43
CA ARG A 190 11.01 17.20 15.68
C ARG A 190 12.13 16.68 16.62
N SER A 191 12.20 17.19 17.85
CA SER A 191 13.18 16.75 18.83
C SER A 191 12.85 15.41 19.49
N GLN A 192 11.67 14.82 19.26
CA GLN A 192 11.29 13.56 19.88
C GLN A 192 12.08 12.38 19.30
N ASN A 193 12.53 11.49 20.17
CA ASN A 193 13.06 10.20 19.73
C ASN A 193 11.93 9.17 19.68
N ILE A 194 11.51 8.80 18.47
CA ILE A 194 10.40 7.88 18.28
C ILE A 194 10.66 6.49 18.89
N PHE A 195 11.91 6.01 18.92
CA PHE A 195 12.26 4.73 19.55
C PHE A 195 11.95 4.71 21.05
N ASP A 196 12.16 5.83 21.77
CA ASP A 196 11.84 5.91 23.18
C ASP A 196 10.33 5.92 23.43
N TRP A 197 9.55 6.42 22.48
CA TRP A 197 8.09 6.38 22.54
C TRP A 197 7.54 4.98 22.27
N PHE A 198 8.15 4.21 21.38
CA PHE A 198 7.76 2.81 21.17
C PHE A 198 8.06 1.90 22.37
N LYS A 199 8.93 2.30 23.30
CA LYS A 199 9.13 1.62 24.61
C LYS A 199 8.04 1.93 25.64
N ARG A 200 7.09 2.84 25.32
CA ARG A 200 6.07 3.36 26.25
C ARG A 200 4.65 3.16 25.71
N LEU A 201 4.43 2.06 25.01
CA LEU A 201 3.09 1.73 24.51
C LEU A 201 2.17 1.27 25.65
N PRO A 202 0.86 1.49 25.54
CA PRO A 202 0.16 2.31 24.54
C PRO A 202 0.30 3.81 24.82
N TRP A 203 0.31 4.63 23.76
CA TRP A 203 0.30 6.09 23.93
C TRP A 203 -1.05 6.56 24.46
N LYS A 204 -1.03 7.68 25.17
CA LYS A 204 -2.22 8.30 25.76
C LYS A 204 -2.27 9.77 25.41
N LYS A 205 -3.47 10.34 25.35
CA LYS A 205 -3.68 11.77 25.07
C LYS A 205 -2.86 12.65 26.02
N GLY A 206 -2.09 13.58 25.46
CA GLY A 206 -1.16 14.44 26.17
C GLY A 206 0.11 13.75 26.67
N HIS A 207 0.30 12.46 26.37
CA HIS A 207 1.48 11.65 26.71
C HIS A 207 1.89 10.79 25.51
N SER A 208 2.09 11.45 24.38
CA SER A 208 2.58 10.86 23.14
C SER A 208 3.55 11.81 22.45
N PRO A 209 4.31 11.38 21.43
CA PRO A 209 5.13 12.30 20.65
C PRO A 209 4.29 13.29 19.84
N LEU A 210 2.98 13.05 19.69
CA LEU A 210 2.03 13.87 18.93
C LEU A 210 1.33 14.94 19.79
N GLN A 211 1.60 15.03 21.09
CA GLN A 211 0.94 16.00 21.99
C GLN A 211 1.05 17.47 21.55
N TRP A 212 2.01 17.77 20.69
CA TRP A 212 2.25 19.10 20.11
C TRP A 212 1.45 19.37 18.82
N THR A 213 0.79 18.34 18.30
CA THR A 213 -0.06 18.38 17.11
C THR A 213 -1.37 17.65 17.40
N PRO A 214 -2.30 18.31 18.14
CA PRO A 214 -3.50 17.67 18.69
C PRO A 214 -4.38 16.97 17.66
N GLY A 215 -4.51 17.50 16.44
CA GLY A 215 -5.30 16.88 15.38
C GLY A 215 -4.76 15.50 15.00
N TYR A 216 -3.44 15.33 14.97
CA TYR A 216 -2.80 14.03 14.70
C TYR A 216 -2.89 13.07 15.88
N GLU A 217 -2.76 13.57 17.11
CA GLU A 217 -2.91 12.75 18.31
C GLU A 217 -4.33 12.21 18.42
N ASP A 218 -5.34 13.08 18.25
CA ASP A 218 -6.75 12.72 18.40
C ASP A 218 -7.18 11.67 17.36
N TYR A 219 -6.87 11.85 16.07
CA TYR A 219 -7.25 10.85 15.08
C TYR A 219 -6.55 9.51 15.30
N LEU A 220 -5.26 9.52 15.67
CA LEU A 220 -4.50 8.28 15.88
C LEU A 220 -5.06 7.50 17.06
N LEU A 221 -5.31 8.16 18.19
CA LEU A 221 -5.85 7.51 19.37
C LEU A 221 -7.30 7.04 19.16
N ASP A 222 -8.08 7.78 18.35
CA ASP A 222 -9.42 7.35 17.98
C ASP A 222 -9.39 6.04 17.19
N ILE A 223 -8.64 5.96 16.07
CA ILE A 223 -8.58 4.72 15.29
C ILE A 223 -7.93 3.56 16.05
N TRP A 224 -7.01 3.84 16.97
CA TRP A 224 -6.39 2.81 17.80
C TRP A 224 -7.37 2.21 18.80
N SER A 225 -8.26 3.03 19.36
CA SER A 225 -9.28 2.59 20.33
C SER A 225 -10.45 1.84 19.70
N ARG A 226 -10.60 1.86 18.36
CA ARG A 226 -11.73 1.21 17.67
C ARG A 226 -11.44 -0.26 17.39
N GLU A 227 -11.71 -1.10 18.36
CA GLU A 227 -11.33 -2.52 18.36
C GLU A 227 -12.32 -3.44 17.63
N THR A 228 -13.51 -2.93 17.30
CA THR A 228 -14.58 -3.69 16.63
C THR A 228 -14.89 -3.12 15.25
N LEU A 229 -15.33 -3.97 14.32
CA LEU A 229 -15.80 -3.56 13.00
C LEU A 229 -17.18 -2.87 13.14
N ASP A 230 -17.17 -1.58 13.47
CA ASP A 230 -18.35 -0.73 13.60
C ASP A 230 -18.60 0.12 12.35
N ASP A 231 -19.58 1.03 12.40
CA ASP A 231 -19.93 1.91 11.28
C ASP A 231 -18.81 2.87 10.89
N TYR A 232 -17.86 3.18 11.79
CA TYR A 232 -16.70 3.97 11.46
C TYR A 232 -15.83 3.28 10.38
N TRP A 233 -15.58 1.97 10.54
CA TRP A 233 -14.74 1.23 9.61
C TRP A 233 -15.42 0.95 8.27
N LYS A 234 -16.75 1.02 8.20
CA LYS A 234 -17.55 0.75 7.00
C LYS A 234 -17.74 1.95 6.09
N GLN A 235 -17.28 3.13 6.50
CA GLN A 235 -17.45 4.34 5.70
C GLN A 235 -16.53 4.37 4.47
N ILE A 236 -16.89 5.21 3.49
CA ILE A 236 -16.09 5.49 2.30
C ILE A 236 -14.69 5.97 2.71
N GLY A 237 -13.68 5.48 1.99
CA GLY A 237 -12.26 5.73 2.29
C GLY A 237 -11.62 4.67 3.20
N LEU A 238 -12.42 3.89 3.95
CA LEU A 238 -11.92 2.81 4.82
C LEU A 238 -12.35 1.41 4.36
N CYS A 239 -13.46 1.27 3.64
CA CYS A 239 -14.02 -0.01 3.29
C CYS A 239 -14.72 0.03 1.93
N ALA A 240 -13.99 -0.27 0.86
CA ALA A 240 -14.58 -0.30 -0.48
C ALA A 240 -15.55 -1.49 -0.66
N GLU A 241 -15.38 -2.58 0.09
CA GLU A 241 -16.23 -3.78 -0.04
C GLU A 241 -17.70 -3.52 0.28
N GLU A 242 -18.01 -2.55 1.14
CA GLU A 242 -19.39 -2.11 1.41
C GLU A 242 -20.02 -1.38 0.21
N TYR A 243 -19.22 -0.97 -0.77
CA TYR A 243 -19.62 -0.12 -1.90
C TYR A 243 -19.36 -0.76 -3.27
N TYR A 244 -18.95 -2.02 -3.35
CA TYR A 244 -18.62 -2.65 -4.63
C TYR A 244 -19.78 -2.61 -5.64
N ASP A 245 -21.02 -2.67 -5.20
CA ASP A 245 -22.18 -2.59 -6.11
C ASP A 245 -22.23 -1.26 -6.87
N VAL A 246 -21.91 -0.15 -6.18
CA VAL A 246 -21.95 1.22 -6.73
C VAL A 246 -20.59 1.73 -7.18
N PHE A 247 -19.52 1.01 -6.89
CA PHE A 247 -18.15 1.34 -7.28
C PHE A 247 -18.07 1.55 -8.80
N SER A 248 -17.27 2.52 -9.25
CA SER A 248 -17.13 2.88 -10.65
C SER A 248 -16.80 1.67 -11.54
N ASP A 249 -17.57 1.47 -12.59
CA ASP A 249 -17.39 0.40 -13.58
C ASP A 249 -16.49 0.89 -14.73
N VAL A 250 -15.19 0.99 -14.44
CA VAL A 250 -14.16 1.47 -15.37
C VAL A 250 -12.95 0.53 -15.38
N PRO A 251 -12.15 0.55 -16.46
CA PRO A 251 -10.88 -0.18 -16.48
C PRO A 251 -9.98 0.22 -15.30
N GLN A 252 -9.41 -0.78 -14.61
CA GLN A 252 -8.61 -0.54 -13.42
C GLN A 252 -7.49 -1.55 -13.22
N VAL A 253 -6.38 -1.08 -12.69
CA VAL A 253 -5.24 -1.90 -12.28
C VAL A 253 -5.09 -1.80 -10.77
N HIS A 254 -5.12 -2.95 -10.09
CA HIS A 254 -4.75 -3.09 -8.70
C HIS A 254 -3.32 -3.62 -8.64
N MET A 255 -2.40 -2.75 -8.22
CA MET A 255 -0.98 -3.08 -8.12
C MET A 255 -0.56 -3.11 -6.65
N SER A 256 0.29 -4.06 -6.27
CA SER A 256 0.97 -4.10 -4.97
C SER A 256 2.21 -5.00 -5.04
N ALA A 257 2.69 -5.46 -3.88
CA ALA A 257 3.88 -6.30 -3.80
C ALA A 257 3.81 -7.26 -2.61
N TRP A 258 4.59 -8.35 -2.65
CA TRP A 258 4.58 -9.38 -1.61
C TRP A 258 5.05 -8.87 -0.24
N TYR A 259 5.97 -7.90 -0.21
CA TYR A 259 6.44 -7.24 1.02
C TYR A 259 5.74 -5.89 1.27
N ASP A 260 4.50 -5.76 0.79
CA ASP A 260 3.66 -4.58 0.96
C ASP A 260 2.41 -4.93 1.77
N PRO A 261 2.00 -4.15 2.79
CA PRO A 261 0.80 -4.44 3.58
C PRO A 261 -0.50 -4.39 2.77
N TYR A 262 -0.48 -3.79 1.59
CA TYR A 262 -1.65 -3.67 0.71
C TYR A 262 -1.76 -4.79 -0.34
N SER A 263 -0.93 -5.84 -0.28
CA SER A 263 -1.06 -7.00 -1.16
C SER A 263 -2.44 -7.64 -1.06
N ARG A 264 -2.97 -7.83 0.16
CA ARG A 264 -4.31 -8.34 0.38
C ARG A 264 -5.38 -7.38 -0.13
N THR A 265 -5.25 -6.06 0.11
CA THR A 265 -6.14 -5.05 -0.46
C THR A 265 -6.24 -5.17 -1.99
N ALA A 266 -5.10 -5.29 -2.69
CA ALA A 266 -5.07 -5.40 -4.14
C ALA A 266 -5.76 -6.69 -4.64
N THR A 267 -5.49 -7.83 -3.99
CA THR A 267 -6.10 -9.12 -4.36
C THR A 267 -7.58 -9.20 -4.05
N ASP A 268 -8.04 -8.68 -2.89
CA ASP A 268 -9.45 -8.67 -2.51
C ASP A 268 -10.26 -7.78 -3.47
N ASN A 269 -9.77 -6.57 -3.78
CA ASN A 269 -10.40 -5.68 -4.76
C ASN A 269 -10.44 -6.31 -6.16
N TYR A 270 -9.34 -6.92 -6.61
CA TYR A 270 -9.30 -7.61 -7.90
C TYR A 270 -10.36 -8.70 -7.98
N VAL A 271 -10.41 -9.59 -6.99
CA VAL A 271 -11.37 -10.71 -6.98
C VAL A 271 -12.81 -10.22 -7.01
N ALA A 272 -13.15 -9.25 -6.16
CA ALA A 272 -14.50 -8.75 -6.07
C ALA A 272 -14.93 -7.97 -7.33
N LEU A 273 -14.08 -7.07 -7.80
CA LEU A 273 -14.42 -6.16 -8.89
C LEU A 273 -14.34 -6.83 -10.27
N SER A 274 -13.40 -7.76 -10.49
CA SER A 274 -13.34 -8.52 -11.77
C SER A 274 -14.58 -9.40 -11.99
N GLY A 275 -15.19 -9.87 -10.90
CA GLY A 275 -16.46 -10.62 -10.98
C GLY A 275 -17.71 -9.75 -11.09
N ALA A 276 -17.67 -8.50 -10.61
CA ALA A 276 -18.85 -7.62 -10.49
C ALA A 276 -18.93 -6.56 -11.60
N LYS A 277 -17.79 -6.16 -12.19
CA LYS A 277 -17.73 -5.04 -13.16
C LYS A 277 -17.52 -5.54 -14.58
N LYS A 278 -17.94 -4.71 -15.55
CA LYS A 278 -17.76 -4.97 -17.00
C LYS A 278 -16.43 -4.42 -17.50
N GLY A 279 -15.95 -3.33 -16.89
CA GLY A 279 -14.65 -2.74 -17.17
C GLY A 279 -13.54 -3.73 -16.81
N PRO A 280 -12.49 -3.85 -17.64
CA PRO A 280 -11.36 -4.75 -17.32
C PRO A 280 -10.72 -4.41 -16.00
N VAL A 281 -10.49 -5.42 -15.17
CA VAL A 281 -9.77 -5.32 -13.90
C VAL A 281 -8.50 -6.15 -14.00
N SER A 282 -7.37 -5.54 -13.72
CA SER A 282 -6.07 -6.20 -13.77
C SER A 282 -5.37 -6.19 -12.39
N LEU A 283 -4.54 -7.21 -12.16
CA LEU A 283 -3.75 -7.37 -10.94
C LEU A 283 -2.26 -7.44 -11.31
N LEU A 284 -1.43 -6.66 -10.62
CA LEU A 284 0.02 -6.71 -10.74
C LEU A 284 0.65 -6.83 -9.36
N LEU A 285 1.36 -7.94 -9.08
CA LEU A 285 2.02 -8.18 -7.80
C LEU A 285 3.51 -8.43 -8.00
N GLY A 286 4.31 -7.46 -7.57
CA GLY A 286 5.76 -7.53 -7.60
C GLY A 286 6.37 -8.07 -6.30
N PRO A 287 7.68 -8.27 -6.26
CA PRO A 287 8.36 -8.81 -5.09
C PRO A 287 8.91 -7.73 -4.15
N TRP A 288 8.45 -6.49 -4.30
CA TRP A 288 9.02 -5.31 -3.66
C TRP A 288 8.48 -5.07 -2.25
N THR A 289 9.12 -4.15 -1.55
CA THR A 289 8.51 -3.41 -0.45
C THR A 289 7.69 -2.24 -1.00
N HIS A 290 6.98 -1.52 -0.16
CA HIS A 290 6.06 -0.44 -0.52
C HIS A 290 6.66 0.58 -1.50
N GLY A 291 6.22 0.55 -2.74
CA GLY A 291 6.64 1.47 -3.80
C GLY A 291 8.06 1.29 -4.35
N GLN A 292 8.83 0.29 -3.88
CA GLN A 292 10.25 0.10 -4.25
C GLN A 292 10.43 -0.75 -5.52
N ARG A 293 9.70 -0.45 -6.58
CA ARG A 293 9.62 -1.23 -7.82
C ARG A 293 10.83 -1.14 -8.74
N ALA A 294 11.78 -0.27 -8.44
CA ALA A 294 13.00 -0.06 -9.21
C ALA A 294 14.24 -0.67 -8.55
N VAL A 295 14.08 -1.45 -7.46
CA VAL A 295 15.21 -2.12 -6.79
C VAL A 295 15.08 -3.63 -6.87
N THR A 296 16.21 -4.31 -6.95
CA THR A 296 16.31 -5.76 -7.15
C THR A 296 16.24 -6.56 -5.86
N ASN A 297 16.10 -5.90 -4.72
CA ASN A 297 16.10 -6.55 -3.41
C ASN A 297 14.97 -6.05 -2.50
N SER A 298 14.54 -6.91 -1.60
CA SER A 298 13.61 -6.59 -0.51
C SER A 298 14.22 -7.02 0.82
N GLY A 299 14.70 -6.05 1.62
CA GLY A 299 15.50 -6.34 2.82
C GLY A 299 16.83 -7.04 2.44
N ASN A 300 17.10 -8.17 3.07
CA ASN A 300 18.29 -8.99 2.86
C ASN A 300 18.10 -10.10 1.81
N VAL A 301 17.07 -10.00 0.98
CA VAL A 301 16.78 -10.93 -0.11
C VAL A 301 17.05 -10.24 -1.45
N ASP A 302 17.91 -10.81 -2.29
CA ASP A 302 18.17 -10.41 -3.66
C ASP A 302 17.28 -11.23 -4.60
N LEU A 303 16.46 -10.55 -5.36
CA LEU A 303 15.47 -11.12 -6.28
C LEU A 303 15.94 -11.06 -7.74
N GLY A 304 17.11 -10.47 -7.97
CA GLY A 304 17.73 -10.37 -9.29
C GLY A 304 17.17 -9.27 -10.19
N GLY A 305 17.78 -9.09 -11.35
CA GLY A 305 17.42 -8.06 -12.32
C GLY A 305 16.02 -8.20 -12.93
N SER A 306 15.43 -9.40 -12.87
CA SER A 306 14.04 -9.64 -13.29
C SER A 306 12.99 -9.04 -12.35
N ALA A 307 13.37 -8.69 -11.12
CA ALA A 307 12.43 -8.20 -10.11
C ALA A 307 11.82 -6.82 -10.44
N ILE A 308 12.53 -5.97 -11.15
CA ILE A 308 12.09 -4.60 -11.46
C ILE A 308 11.12 -4.57 -12.65
N ILE A 309 10.32 -3.51 -12.75
CA ILE A 309 9.41 -3.30 -13.88
C ILE A 309 10.22 -2.93 -15.14
N ASP A 310 11.19 -2.04 -14.99
CA ASP A 310 11.95 -1.44 -16.08
C ASP A 310 12.71 -2.50 -16.86
N GLY A 311 12.47 -2.56 -18.16
CA GLY A 311 13.03 -3.55 -19.07
C GLY A 311 12.45 -4.97 -18.97
N ASN A 312 11.55 -5.26 -18.03
CA ASN A 312 10.93 -6.57 -17.87
C ASN A 312 9.44 -6.58 -18.26
N LEU A 313 8.65 -5.62 -17.77
CA LEU A 313 7.22 -5.50 -18.11
C LEU A 313 6.96 -4.36 -19.10
N ALA A 314 7.80 -3.34 -19.11
CA ALA A 314 7.79 -2.22 -20.05
C ALA A 314 9.18 -1.58 -20.13
N GLU A 315 9.36 -0.55 -20.96
CA GLU A 315 10.58 0.25 -20.99
C GLU A 315 10.91 0.80 -19.59
N ASP A 316 9.91 1.41 -18.94
CA ASP A 316 9.91 1.80 -17.54
C ASP A 316 8.48 1.83 -16.98
N PHE A 317 8.34 2.16 -15.69
CA PHE A 317 7.05 2.20 -15.02
C PHE A 317 6.09 3.28 -15.58
N ASN A 318 6.63 4.41 -16.04
CA ASN A 318 5.81 5.45 -16.65
C ASN A 318 5.25 5.01 -18.01
N HIS A 319 6.04 4.30 -18.81
CA HIS A 319 5.60 3.74 -20.09
C HIS A 319 4.56 2.60 -19.91
N LEU A 320 4.68 1.80 -18.84
CA LEU A 320 3.68 0.80 -18.50
C LEU A 320 2.31 1.46 -18.25
N ARG A 321 2.28 2.53 -17.44
CA ARG A 321 1.07 3.30 -17.15
C ARG A 321 0.59 4.09 -18.37
N LEU A 322 1.50 4.66 -19.17
CA LEU A 322 1.17 5.38 -20.40
C LEU A 322 0.41 4.49 -21.39
N ARG A 323 0.86 3.24 -21.57
CA ARG A 323 0.17 2.25 -22.43
C ARG A 323 -1.27 2.00 -21.95
N PHE A 324 -1.49 1.90 -20.64
CA PHE A 324 -2.82 1.76 -20.04
C PHE A 324 -3.68 2.99 -20.27
N PHE A 325 -3.18 4.19 -19.98
CA PHE A 325 -3.93 5.43 -20.16
C PHE A 325 -4.21 5.72 -21.63
N ASP A 326 -3.28 5.48 -22.53
CA ASP A 326 -3.49 5.68 -23.98
C ASP A 326 -4.61 4.79 -24.48
N ARG A 327 -4.70 3.54 -24.01
CA ARG A 327 -5.80 2.64 -24.38
C ARG A 327 -7.16 3.17 -23.94
N TRP A 328 -7.31 3.53 -22.68
CA TRP A 328 -8.60 3.80 -22.08
C TRP A 328 -9.06 5.26 -22.14
N LEU A 329 -8.14 6.19 -22.27
CA LEU A 329 -8.46 7.62 -22.33
C LEU A 329 -8.36 8.20 -23.74
N LYS A 330 -7.52 7.62 -24.62
CA LYS A 330 -7.35 8.05 -26.01
C LYS A 330 -7.87 7.04 -27.02
N ASP A 331 -8.41 5.92 -26.56
CA ASP A 331 -8.90 4.81 -27.38
C ASP A 331 -7.84 4.25 -28.35
N ALA A 332 -6.56 4.28 -27.95
CA ALA A 332 -5.45 3.79 -28.74
C ALA A 332 -5.52 2.26 -28.89
N GLY A 333 -5.43 1.77 -30.12
CA GLY A 333 -5.33 0.33 -30.42
C GLY A 333 -3.89 -0.14 -30.18
N ASN A 334 -3.50 -0.41 -28.93
CA ASN A 334 -2.16 -0.78 -28.54
C ASN A 334 -2.02 -2.23 -28.03
N GLY A 335 -3.06 -3.05 -28.22
CA GLY A 335 -3.07 -4.47 -27.87
C GLY A 335 -3.16 -4.78 -26.37
N LEU A 336 -3.49 -3.80 -25.53
CA LEU A 336 -3.59 -4.01 -24.07
C LEU A 336 -4.69 -5.01 -23.70
N GLU A 337 -5.75 -5.09 -24.49
CA GLU A 337 -6.88 -6.01 -24.28
C GLU A 337 -6.50 -7.48 -24.45
N ASP A 338 -5.41 -7.76 -25.16
CA ASP A 338 -4.91 -9.12 -25.38
C ASP A 338 -3.97 -9.57 -24.24
N ASP A 339 -3.56 -8.66 -23.36
CA ASP A 339 -2.69 -8.98 -22.23
C ASP A 339 -3.46 -9.79 -21.18
N PRO A 340 -2.82 -10.80 -20.57
CA PRO A 340 -3.38 -11.48 -19.41
C PRO A 340 -3.67 -10.49 -18.25
N PRO A 341 -4.83 -10.65 -17.58
CA PRO A 341 -5.25 -9.68 -16.57
C PRO A 341 -4.41 -9.71 -15.29
N VAL A 342 -3.63 -10.76 -15.06
CA VAL A 342 -2.85 -10.93 -13.83
C VAL A 342 -1.38 -11.13 -14.16
N ASN A 343 -0.53 -10.32 -13.54
CA ASN A 343 0.91 -10.46 -13.60
C ASN A 343 1.48 -10.60 -12.18
N LEU A 344 2.15 -11.73 -11.93
CA LEU A 344 2.71 -12.07 -10.64
C LEU A 344 4.22 -12.28 -10.76
N PHE A 345 4.98 -11.78 -9.79
CA PHE A 345 6.36 -12.21 -9.62
C PHE A 345 6.41 -13.44 -8.72
N VAL A 346 6.82 -14.56 -9.26
CA VAL A 346 7.03 -15.80 -8.50
C VAL A 346 8.46 -15.78 -8.00
N MET A 347 8.65 -15.71 -6.68
CA MET A 347 9.95 -15.71 -6.02
C MET A 347 10.52 -17.13 -5.98
N GLY A 348 11.84 -17.26 -5.99
CA GLY A 348 12.53 -18.54 -5.90
C GLY A 348 13.37 -18.88 -7.12
N GLY A 349 14.09 -20.00 -7.07
CA GLY A 349 14.96 -20.47 -8.14
C GLY A 349 16.34 -19.84 -8.18
N GLY A 350 16.70 -18.99 -7.22
CA GLY A 350 18.05 -18.49 -7.02
C GLY A 350 19.00 -19.54 -6.43
N SER A 351 20.28 -19.16 -6.24
CA SER A 351 21.29 -20.09 -5.74
C SER A 351 21.16 -20.45 -4.27
N GLY A 352 20.34 -19.76 -3.50
CA GLY A 352 20.22 -19.89 -2.05
C GLY A 352 21.49 -19.48 -1.27
N ARG A 353 22.44 -18.77 -1.92
CA ARG A 353 23.69 -18.32 -1.30
C ARG A 353 23.69 -16.83 -1.11
N LYS A 354 24.41 -16.35 -0.12
CA LYS A 354 24.62 -14.91 0.06
C LYS A 354 25.56 -14.36 -0.99
N ASN A 355 25.14 -13.27 -1.65
CA ASN A 355 25.96 -12.52 -2.60
C ASN A 355 27.01 -11.64 -1.89
N SER A 356 27.79 -10.85 -2.63
CA SER A 356 28.82 -9.96 -2.08
C SER A 356 28.28 -8.87 -1.13
N GLN A 357 26.99 -8.57 -1.21
CA GLN A 357 26.28 -7.63 -0.33
C GLN A 357 25.65 -8.31 0.87
N GLN A 358 25.96 -9.60 1.12
CA GLN A 358 25.38 -10.44 2.18
C GLN A 358 23.87 -10.65 2.06
N ARG A 359 23.28 -10.43 0.87
CA ARG A 359 21.87 -10.75 0.60
C ARG A 359 21.74 -12.15 0.05
N LEU A 360 20.69 -12.84 0.46
CA LEU A 360 20.34 -14.16 -0.05
C LEU A 360 19.91 -14.04 -1.52
N ASP A 361 20.63 -14.70 -2.42
CA ASP A 361 20.22 -14.85 -3.82
C ASP A 361 19.03 -15.81 -3.90
N HIS A 362 17.82 -15.22 -3.90
CA HIS A 362 16.57 -15.94 -3.94
C HIS A 362 16.00 -16.03 -5.36
N GLY A 363 16.23 -15.01 -6.19
CA GLY A 363 15.77 -14.98 -7.57
C GLY A 363 14.27 -14.86 -7.71
N GLY A 364 13.78 -15.14 -8.91
CA GLY A 364 12.37 -15.13 -9.26
C GLY A 364 12.12 -14.71 -10.70
N GLN A 365 10.87 -14.80 -11.13
CA GLN A 365 10.46 -14.42 -12.48
C GLN A 365 9.01 -13.94 -12.54
N TRP A 366 8.72 -13.08 -13.52
CA TRP A 366 7.36 -12.69 -13.86
C TRP A 366 6.60 -13.84 -14.51
N ARG A 367 5.34 -13.94 -14.18
CA ARG A 367 4.40 -14.88 -14.76
C ARG A 367 3.06 -14.21 -14.98
N SER A 368 2.54 -14.34 -16.19
CA SER A 368 1.21 -13.87 -16.55
C SER A 368 0.19 -14.98 -16.33
N GLU A 369 -0.98 -14.63 -15.78
CA GLU A 369 -2.06 -15.54 -15.43
C GLU A 369 -3.41 -15.00 -15.91
N GLN A 370 -4.36 -15.91 -16.10
CA GLN A 370 -5.71 -15.54 -16.58
C GLN A 370 -6.66 -15.18 -15.43
N GLU A 371 -6.27 -15.46 -14.20
CA GLU A 371 -7.13 -15.29 -13.03
C GLU A 371 -6.34 -15.28 -11.71
N TRP A 372 -6.95 -14.75 -10.68
CA TRP A 372 -6.52 -14.86 -9.29
C TRP A 372 -7.75 -15.04 -8.38
N PRO A 373 -7.77 -15.96 -7.37
CA PRO A 373 -6.75 -17.00 -7.15
C PRO A 373 -6.67 -17.98 -8.33
N LEU A 374 -5.52 -18.64 -8.50
CA LEU A 374 -5.32 -19.57 -9.61
C LEU A 374 -6.23 -20.78 -9.46
N ALA A 375 -7.05 -21.11 -10.46
CA ALA A 375 -7.96 -22.26 -10.42
C ALA A 375 -7.21 -23.60 -10.30
N ARG A 376 -5.95 -23.65 -10.77
CA ARG A 376 -5.10 -24.85 -10.63
C ARG A 376 -4.45 -24.99 -9.27
N ALA A 377 -4.48 -23.96 -8.40
CA ALA A 377 -3.92 -24.03 -7.06
C ALA A 377 -4.78 -24.96 -6.18
N LEU A 378 -4.14 -25.84 -5.46
CA LEU A 378 -4.80 -26.80 -4.57
C LEU A 378 -4.60 -26.38 -3.12
N ASN A 379 -5.68 -26.22 -2.38
CA ASN A 379 -5.62 -26.01 -0.94
C ASN A 379 -5.05 -27.27 -0.28
N THR A 380 -3.80 -27.22 0.12
CA THR A 380 -3.07 -28.34 0.73
C THR A 380 -2.87 -28.08 2.21
N PRO A 381 -3.55 -28.80 3.10
CA PRO A 381 -3.40 -28.62 4.53
C PRO A 381 -2.07 -29.23 5.02
N PHE A 382 -1.36 -28.46 5.84
CA PHE A 382 -0.26 -28.95 6.65
C PHE A 382 -0.65 -28.83 8.12
N TYR A 383 -0.44 -29.88 8.88
CA TYR A 383 -0.85 -29.95 10.28
C TYR A 383 0.34 -29.76 11.21
N LEU A 384 0.13 -28.95 12.25
CA LEU A 384 1.06 -28.81 13.35
C LEU A 384 1.14 -30.13 14.11
N GLN A 385 2.34 -30.72 14.19
CA GLN A 385 2.58 -32.00 14.80
C GLN A 385 3.19 -31.85 16.20
N PRO A 386 2.95 -32.81 17.11
CA PRO A 386 3.66 -32.82 18.38
C PRO A 386 5.18 -32.79 18.18
N GLY A 387 5.88 -32.02 19.00
CA GLY A 387 7.33 -31.88 18.94
C GLY A 387 7.85 -30.98 17.84
N GLY A 388 6.99 -30.12 17.24
CA GLY A 388 7.42 -29.08 16.30
C GLY A 388 7.52 -29.53 14.85
N GLY A 389 6.93 -30.66 14.48
CA GLY A 389 6.82 -31.06 13.09
C GLY A 389 5.68 -30.37 12.35
N LEU A 390 5.80 -30.26 11.03
CA LEU A 390 4.76 -29.78 10.11
C LEU A 390 4.62 -30.79 8.98
N ALA A 391 3.42 -31.37 8.81
CA ALA A 391 3.20 -32.46 7.83
C ALA A 391 1.78 -32.42 7.26
N PRO A 392 1.55 -32.99 6.04
CA PRO A 392 0.22 -33.09 5.44
C PRO A 392 -0.69 -34.12 6.17
N GLU A 393 -0.15 -35.04 6.96
CA GLU A 393 -0.90 -36.01 7.72
C GLU A 393 -1.46 -35.39 9.00
N ARG A 394 -2.70 -35.71 9.34
CA ARG A 394 -3.29 -35.31 10.62
C ARG A 394 -2.57 -36.02 11.79
N PRO A 395 -2.25 -35.30 12.88
CA PRO A 395 -1.69 -35.94 14.07
C PRO A 395 -2.68 -36.94 14.64
N GLY A 396 -2.15 -38.11 15.04
CA GLY A 396 -2.95 -39.15 15.66
C GLY A 396 -3.22 -38.91 17.15
N GLY A 397 -4.38 -39.38 17.63
CA GLY A 397 -4.71 -39.35 19.06
C GLY A 397 -5.05 -37.98 19.65
N SER A 398 -5.08 -37.88 20.98
CA SER A 398 -5.27 -36.67 21.74
C SER A 398 -3.91 -36.17 22.21
N ASN A 399 -3.43 -35.08 21.61
CA ASN A 399 -2.16 -34.49 21.99
C ASN A 399 -2.42 -33.34 23.01
N PRO A 400 -1.56 -33.16 24.00
CA PRO A 400 -1.63 -31.97 24.86
C PRO A 400 -1.35 -30.73 24.04
N PRO A 401 -1.94 -29.56 24.42
CA PRO A 401 -1.65 -28.31 23.73
C PRO A 401 -0.20 -27.87 24.00
N ASP A 402 0.41 -27.27 22.97
CA ASP A 402 1.63 -26.49 23.18
C ASP A 402 1.30 -25.24 24.01
N LYS A 403 2.21 -24.84 24.88
CA LYS A 403 1.98 -23.73 25.80
C LYS A 403 3.21 -22.83 25.84
N TYR A 404 2.97 -21.55 25.91
CA TYR A 404 4.02 -20.56 26.16
C TYR A 404 3.48 -19.44 27.04
N LEU A 405 4.38 -18.69 27.66
CA LEU A 405 4.08 -17.48 28.41
C LEU A 405 4.46 -16.27 27.56
N PHE A 406 3.48 -15.46 27.21
CA PHE A 406 3.71 -14.16 26.56
C PHE A 406 4.01 -13.12 27.65
N ASP A 407 5.10 -12.38 27.46
CA ASP A 407 5.49 -11.26 28.30
C ASP A 407 5.34 -9.95 27.51
N PRO A 408 4.36 -9.08 27.81
CA PRO A 408 4.15 -7.82 27.10
C PRO A 408 5.29 -6.81 27.31
N GLU A 409 6.12 -6.95 28.32
CA GLU A 409 7.31 -6.12 28.53
C GLU A 409 8.47 -6.53 27.59
N HIS A 410 8.44 -7.75 27.06
CA HIS A 410 9.46 -8.28 26.16
C HIS A 410 8.82 -8.98 24.94
N PRO A 411 8.04 -8.25 24.13
CA PRO A 411 7.36 -8.81 22.97
C PRO A 411 8.37 -9.34 21.93
N VAL A 412 7.92 -10.28 21.10
CA VAL A 412 8.73 -10.77 19.97
C VAL A 412 9.04 -9.62 19.03
N PRO A 413 10.30 -9.33 18.70
CA PRO A 413 10.66 -8.29 17.74
C PRO A 413 10.06 -8.52 16.36
N THR A 414 9.61 -7.45 15.71
CA THR A 414 9.20 -7.50 14.31
C THR A 414 10.43 -7.45 13.41
N ILE A 415 10.74 -8.56 12.75
CA ILE A 415 11.88 -8.69 11.83
C ILE A 415 11.36 -8.83 10.40
N GLY A 416 11.41 -7.74 9.65
CA GLY A 416 10.94 -7.70 8.27
C GLY A 416 9.45 -7.95 8.10
N GLY A 417 9.07 -8.29 6.88
CA GLY A 417 7.70 -8.57 6.48
C GLY A 417 7.08 -7.49 5.58
N ASN A 418 5.78 -7.54 5.43
CA ASN A 418 4.97 -6.65 4.59
C ASN A 418 4.61 -5.36 5.36
N ILE A 419 5.56 -4.45 5.47
CA ILE A 419 5.45 -3.21 6.23
C ILE A 419 5.57 -2.00 5.31
N SER A 420 4.75 -0.98 5.52
CA SER A 420 4.96 0.37 4.96
C SER A 420 4.96 1.40 6.08
N SER A 421 5.62 2.52 5.86
CA SER A 421 5.69 3.64 6.81
C SER A 421 6.27 3.28 8.20
N GLY A 422 6.88 2.10 8.37
CA GLY A 422 7.41 1.61 9.64
C GLY A 422 8.74 2.24 10.06
N GLN A 423 9.51 2.75 9.10
CA GLN A 423 10.81 3.38 9.39
C GLN A 423 10.66 4.61 10.29
N PRO A 424 11.63 4.84 11.19
CA PRO A 424 12.86 4.07 11.39
C PRO A 424 12.72 2.87 12.32
N VAL A 425 11.55 2.59 12.88
CA VAL A 425 11.34 1.57 13.94
C VAL A 425 11.23 0.15 13.38
N MET A 426 10.56 0.00 12.23
CA MET A 426 10.29 -1.30 11.62
C MET A 426 10.77 -1.31 10.17
N ALA A 427 11.56 -2.32 9.80
CA ALA A 427 12.05 -2.56 8.45
C ALA A 427 11.09 -3.48 7.67
N ALA A 428 10.90 -3.20 6.36
CA ALA A 428 10.14 -4.04 5.44
C ALA A 428 11.07 -4.94 4.62
N GLY A 429 10.57 -6.10 4.18
CA GLY A 429 11.29 -7.03 3.31
C GLY A 429 11.59 -8.37 3.96
N GLY A 430 12.32 -9.23 3.25
CA GLY A 430 12.77 -10.54 3.73
C GLY A 430 14.06 -10.43 4.54
N PHE A 431 14.08 -11.03 5.71
CA PHE A 431 15.23 -11.06 6.60
C PHE A 431 15.38 -12.43 7.26
N ASP A 432 16.61 -12.79 7.61
CA ASP A 432 16.87 -13.88 8.56
C ASP A 432 16.15 -13.57 9.88
N GLN A 433 15.37 -14.51 10.39
CA GLN A 433 14.58 -14.35 11.60
C GLN A 433 15.46 -14.46 12.86
N ARG A 434 16.50 -13.65 12.88
CA ARG A 434 17.49 -13.50 13.97
C ARG A 434 17.48 -12.06 14.46
N GLU A 435 17.47 -11.90 15.76
CA GLU A 435 17.65 -10.59 16.40
C GLU A 435 18.96 -9.93 15.96
N SER A 436 18.95 -8.61 15.86
CA SER A 436 20.13 -7.77 15.64
C SER A 436 19.89 -6.36 16.17
N GLU A 437 20.93 -5.54 16.20
CA GLU A 437 20.84 -4.14 16.66
C GLU A 437 19.96 -3.26 15.77
N GLU A 438 19.72 -3.66 14.51
CA GLU A 438 18.89 -2.92 13.56
C GLU A 438 17.39 -3.10 13.80
N PHE A 439 16.96 -4.13 14.54
CA PHE A 439 15.55 -4.40 14.80
C PHE A 439 15.14 -3.94 16.19
N PHE A 440 14.16 -3.07 16.24
CA PHE A 440 13.60 -2.58 17.50
C PHE A 440 13.07 -3.72 18.37
N GLY A 441 13.41 -3.70 19.66
CA GLY A 441 13.02 -4.74 20.60
C GLY A 441 13.98 -5.93 20.68
N SER A 442 14.99 -6.02 19.80
CA SER A 442 16.02 -7.04 19.86
C SER A 442 16.96 -6.85 21.06
N GLY A 443 17.45 -7.95 21.62
CA GLY A 443 18.34 -7.98 22.77
C GLY A 443 19.56 -8.87 22.58
N GLN A 444 20.69 -8.50 23.24
CA GLN A 444 21.87 -9.35 23.27
C GLN A 444 21.56 -10.68 23.99
N PRO A 445 22.09 -11.83 23.50
CA PRO A 445 23.17 -11.99 22.51
C PRO A 445 22.69 -12.14 21.04
N TYR A 446 21.53 -11.60 20.65
CA TYR A 446 20.99 -11.64 19.29
C TYR A 446 20.81 -13.07 18.75
N LEU A 447 19.92 -13.79 19.37
CA LEU A 447 19.61 -15.17 19.00
C LEU A 447 18.52 -15.26 17.89
N PRO A 448 18.43 -16.40 17.19
CA PRO A 448 17.29 -16.65 16.34
C PRO A 448 15.96 -16.54 17.11
N LEU A 449 14.92 -15.95 16.53
CA LEU A 449 13.59 -15.91 17.15
C LEU A 449 13.08 -17.31 17.54
N ALA A 450 13.45 -18.34 16.79
CA ALA A 450 13.14 -19.73 17.08
C ALA A 450 13.68 -20.23 18.44
N SER A 451 14.63 -19.53 19.05
CA SER A 451 15.17 -19.89 20.38
C SER A 451 14.39 -19.29 21.54
N ARG A 452 13.43 -18.41 21.27
CA ARG A 452 12.60 -17.79 22.30
C ARG A 452 11.57 -18.77 22.83
N PRO A 453 11.30 -18.80 24.13
CA PRO A 453 10.31 -19.71 24.72
C PRO A 453 8.85 -19.36 24.38
N ASP A 454 8.60 -18.15 23.87
CA ASP A 454 7.30 -17.63 23.44
C ASP A 454 7.10 -17.69 21.92
N VAL A 455 7.97 -18.38 21.17
CA VAL A 455 7.87 -18.64 19.75
C VAL A 455 7.79 -20.14 19.49
N LEU A 456 6.65 -20.60 18.99
CA LEU A 456 6.46 -21.99 18.59
C LEU A 456 6.91 -22.18 17.14
N VAL A 457 7.73 -23.17 16.88
CA VAL A 457 8.27 -23.47 15.55
C VAL A 457 7.79 -24.86 15.11
N PHE A 458 7.21 -24.90 13.91
CA PHE A 458 6.80 -26.14 13.26
C PHE A 458 7.47 -26.21 11.90
N GLN A 459 8.18 -27.28 11.62
CA GLN A 459 9.00 -27.43 10.42
C GLN A 459 8.74 -28.74 9.70
N THR A 460 8.70 -28.72 8.37
CA THR A 460 8.71 -29.92 7.55
C THR A 460 10.10 -30.58 7.58
N SER A 461 10.18 -31.87 7.27
CA SER A 461 11.43 -32.41 6.76
C SER A 461 11.82 -31.71 5.46
N PRO A 462 13.11 -31.70 5.05
CA PRO A 462 13.48 -31.22 3.73
C PRO A 462 12.56 -31.81 2.65
N LEU A 463 11.99 -30.91 1.84
CA LEU A 463 11.08 -31.30 0.78
C LEU A 463 11.83 -32.10 -0.30
N ALA A 464 11.19 -33.17 -0.82
CA ALA A 464 11.79 -34.00 -1.86
C ALA A 464 11.75 -33.34 -3.24
N ASP A 465 10.74 -32.51 -3.46
CA ASP A 465 10.49 -31.76 -4.70
C ASP A 465 10.21 -30.30 -4.39
N ASP A 466 10.39 -29.43 -5.38
CA ASP A 466 10.05 -28.01 -5.29
C ASP A 466 8.55 -27.85 -5.03
N VAL A 467 8.20 -26.91 -4.13
CA VAL A 467 6.81 -26.56 -3.82
C VAL A 467 6.61 -25.07 -4.14
N GLU A 468 5.67 -24.78 -5.01
CA GLU A 468 5.22 -23.43 -5.28
C GLU A 468 4.01 -23.07 -4.43
N LEU A 469 4.10 -21.95 -3.73
CA LEU A 469 3.00 -21.33 -2.98
C LEU A 469 2.52 -20.08 -3.72
N THR A 470 1.38 -20.20 -4.40
CA THR A 470 0.77 -19.07 -5.14
C THR A 470 -0.73 -19.07 -4.86
N GLY A 471 -1.15 -18.23 -3.94
CA GLY A 471 -2.54 -18.14 -3.49
C GLY A 471 -2.65 -17.70 -2.03
N PRO A 472 -3.86 -17.69 -1.48
CA PRO A 472 -4.10 -17.36 -0.08
C PRO A 472 -3.42 -18.37 0.86
N VAL A 473 -2.71 -17.85 1.86
CA VAL A 473 -2.14 -18.64 2.96
C VAL A 473 -2.99 -18.43 4.20
N THR A 474 -3.53 -19.51 4.75
CA THR A 474 -4.41 -19.46 5.93
C THR A 474 -3.84 -20.33 7.05
N VAL A 475 -3.82 -19.77 8.26
CA VAL A 475 -3.49 -20.52 9.48
C VAL A 475 -4.75 -20.66 10.32
N GLN A 476 -5.10 -21.91 10.68
CA GLN A 476 -6.24 -22.21 11.54
C GLN A 476 -5.74 -22.77 12.87
N LEU A 477 -6.04 -22.06 13.95
CA LEU A 477 -5.58 -22.41 15.30
C LEU A 477 -6.75 -22.62 16.25
N TRP A 478 -6.66 -23.62 17.13
CA TRP A 478 -7.48 -23.71 18.34
C TRP A 478 -6.66 -23.15 19.48
N ILE A 479 -7.14 -22.05 20.03
CA ILE A 479 -6.40 -21.27 21.01
C ILE A 479 -7.19 -21.12 22.32
N SER A 480 -6.46 -20.94 23.43
CA SER A 480 -6.97 -20.43 24.68
C SER A 480 -5.91 -19.53 25.33
N SER A 481 -6.36 -18.52 26.08
CA SER A 481 -5.50 -17.61 26.80
C SER A 481 -6.00 -17.39 28.21
N SER A 482 -5.10 -17.13 29.14
CA SER A 482 -5.46 -16.63 30.48
C SER A 482 -5.72 -15.13 30.52
N ALA A 483 -5.35 -14.39 29.47
CA ALA A 483 -5.67 -12.97 29.28
C ALA A 483 -7.08 -12.82 28.70
N VAL A 484 -7.69 -11.66 28.94
CA VAL A 484 -9.03 -11.33 28.41
C VAL A 484 -8.97 -11.02 26.91
N ASP A 485 -7.81 -10.57 26.43
CA ASP A 485 -7.54 -10.25 25.03
C ASP A 485 -6.07 -10.50 24.70
N THR A 486 -5.79 -10.99 23.48
CA THR A 486 -4.44 -11.20 22.94
C THR A 486 -4.50 -11.49 21.45
N ASP A 487 -3.40 -11.23 20.74
CA ASP A 487 -3.23 -11.56 19.34
C ASP A 487 -2.32 -12.77 19.13
N PHE A 488 -2.61 -13.55 18.09
CA PHE A 488 -1.75 -14.64 17.64
C PHE A 488 -1.26 -14.34 16.23
N THR A 489 0.04 -14.35 16.02
CA THR A 489 0.66 -14.16 14.71
C THR A 489 1.32 -15.43 14.23
N ALA A 490 1.29 -15.66 12.92
CA ALA A 490 1.99 -16.78 12.30
C ALA A 490 2.78 -16.28 11.09
N LYS A 491 3.97 -16.81 10.89
CA LYS A 491 4.81 -16.55 9.71
C LYS A 491 5.07 -17.89 9.01
N LEU A 492 4.85 -17.94 7.71
CA LEU A 492 5.36 -19.00 6.85
C LEU A 492 6.73 -18.57 6.34
N ILE A 493 7.72 -19.43 6.51
CA ILE A 493 9.13 -19.10 6.25
C ILE A 493 9.74 -20.23 5.43
N ASP A 494 10.47 -19.89 4.38
CA ASP A 494 11.37 -20.79 3.67
C ASP A 494 12.71 -20.84 4.42
N VAL A 495 13.25 -22.06 4.66
CA VAL A 495 14.41 -22.30 5.54
C VAL A 495 15.55 -22.98 4.78
#